data_0d0ab098722644414cbd4bffc1292c26
#
_entry.id   0d0ab098722644414cbd4bffc1292c26
#
_cell.length_a   1.000
_cell.length_b   1.000
_cell.length_c   1.000
_cell.angle_alpha   90.00
_cell.angle_beta   90.00
_cell.angle_gamma   90.00
#
_symmetry.space_group_name_H-M   'P 1'
#
loop_
_entity.id
_entity.type
_entity.pdbx_description
1 polymer ?
#
loop_
_entity_poly.entity_id
_entity_poly.type
_entity_poly.pdbx_seq_one_letter_code
_entity_poly.pdbx_strand_id
1 'polypeptide(L)'
;MIPLCVAEGVGVLPWSPLARGLLAGNRGTVRAETDDIARRFYTHESDPAVLARVGDIARRRGVSNAQVALAWLMQQPGVVAPLIGATKPHHIDDACAAVDLKLDAEEMKRLTDAYQPHPVTGHHQ
;
A
#
# COMPACT_ATOMS: atom_id res chain seq x y z
N MET A 1 17.65 -0.29 -4.22
CA MET A 1 17.24 1.14 -4.41
C MET A 1 17.00 1.84 -3.08
N ILE A 2 16.02 1.45 -2.25
CA ILE A 2 15.71 2.14 -0.98
C ILE A 2 16.93 2.33 -0.05
N PRO A 3 17.75 1.28 0.22
CA PRO A 3 18.94 1.46 1.07
C PRO A 3 19.93 2.50 0.53
N LEU A 4 20.08 2.58 -0.79
CA LEU A 4 20.93 3.60 -1.42
C LEU A 4 20.35 5.00 -1.23
N CYS A 5 19.04 5.17 -1.45
CA CYS A 5 18.37 6.45 -1.23
C CYS A 5 18.56 6.94 0.22
N VAL A 6 18.41 6.04 1.20
CA VAL A 6 18.63 6.37 2.61
C VAL A 6 20.10 6.76 2.87
N ALA A 7 21.07 6.02 2.32
CA ALA A 7 22.49 6.30 2.49
C ALA A 7 22.91 7.65 1.89
N GLU A 8 22.31 8.02 0.74
CA GLU A 8 22.61 9.26 0.02
C GLU A 8 21.71 10.45 0.44
N GLY A 9 20.82 10.27 1.42
CA GLY A 9 19.90 11.32 1.85
C GLY A 9 18.85 11.70 0.80
N VAL A 10 18.52 10.78 -0.10
CA VAL A 10 17.51 10.97 -1.16
C VAL A 10 16.15 10.47 -0.69
N GLY A 11 15.15 11.35 -0.70
CA GLY A 11 13.77 11.02 -0.34
C GLY A 11 13.09 10.18 -1.41
N VAL A 12 12.28 9.20 -0.99
CA VAL A 12 11.52 8.29 -1.86
C VAL A 12 10.06 8.73 -1.91
N LEU A 13 9.52 8.84 -3.12
CA LEU A 13 8.12 9.18 -3.42
C LEU A 13 7.44 7.99 -4.13
N PRO A 14 6.92 7.00 -3.39
CA PRO A 14 6.31 5.82 -4.00
C PRO A 14 5.06 6.17 -4.80
N TRP A 15 5.01 5.68 -6.04
CA TRP A 15 3.83 5.79 -6.89
C TRP A 15 2.88 4.61 -6.67
N SER A 16 1.57 4.86 -6.90
CA SER A 16 0.51 3.85 -6.76
C SER A 16 0.49 3.13 -5.39
N PRO A 17 0.49 3.87 -4.28
CA PRO A 17 0.70 3.31 -2.93
C PRO A 17 -0.39 2.34 -2.47
N LEU A 18 -1.55 2.35 -3.12
CA LEU A 18 -2.68 1.45 -2.82
C LEU A 18 -2.83 0.30 -3.83
N ALA A 19 -1.77 0.00 -4.60
CA ALA A 19 -1.80 -1.07 -5.61
C ALA A 19 -3.05 -0.95 -6.51
N ARG A 20 -3.29 0.25 -7.07
CA ARG A 20 -4.46 0.58 -7.92
C ARG A 20 -5.82 0.33 -7.25
N GLY A 21 -5.87 0.40 -5.93
CA GLY A 21 -7.07 0.22 -5.11
C GLY A 21 -7.22 -1.19 -4.51
N LEU A 22 -6.34 -2.12 -4.83
CA LEU A 22 -6.35 -3.47 -4.25
C LEU A 22 -6.23 -3.42 -2.72
N LEU A 23 -5.26 -2.65 -2.20
CA LEU A 23 -5.05 -2.48 -0.76
C LEU A 23 -6.19 -1.69 -0.07
N ALA A 24 -6.98 -0.92 -0.83
CA ALA A 24 -8.17 -0.25 -0.30
C ALA A 24 -9.38 -1.20 -0.18
N GLY A 25 -9.26 -2.46 -0.60
CA GLY A 25 -10.33 -3.44 -0.53
C GLY A 25 -11.28 -3.43 -1.75
N ASN A 26 -10.91 -2.79 -2.84
CA ASN A 26 -11.73 -2.66 -4.05
C ASN A 26 -11.73 -3.96 -4.92
N ARG A 27 -11.88 -5.13 -4.29
CA ARG A 27 -12.10 -6.38 -5.04
C ARG A 27 -13.55 -6.44 -5.55
N GLY A 28 -13.73 -6.88 -6.79
CA GLY A 28 -15.06 -7.02 -7.41
C GLY A 28 -15.72 -5.71 -7.81
N THR A 29 -14.96 -4.61 -7.94
CA THR A 29 -15.45 -3.38 -8.56
C THR A 29 -15.23 -3.43 -10.06
N VAL A 30 -16.08 -2.72 -10.84
CA VAL A 30 -15.93 -2.60 -12.30
C VAL A 30 -14.51 -2.17 -12.68
N ARG A 31 -13.88 -1.29 -11.89
CA ARG A 31 -12.49 -0.87 -12.10
C ARG A 31 -11.50 -2.02 -11.89
N ALA A 32 -11.69 -2.86 -10.89
CA ALA A 32 -10.83 -4.02 -10.64
C ALA A 32 -10.94 -5.06 -11.76
N GLU A 33 -12.12 -5.19 -12.36
CA GLU A 33 -12.38 -6.12 -13.46
C GLU A 33 -11.84 -5.61 -14.81
N THR A 34 -11.79 -4.29 -15.01
CA THR A 34 -11.35 -3.65 -16.26
C THR A 34 -9.88 -3.20 -16.24
N ASP A 35 -9.20 -3.24 -15.08
CA ASP A 35 -7.82 -2.81 -14.94
C ASP A 35 -6.84 -3.95 -15.27
N ASP A 36 -6.49 -4.08 -16.55
CA ASP A 36 -5.54 -5.10 -17.03
C ASP A 36 -4.16 -4.98 -16.38
N ILE A 37 -3.73 -3.76 -16.01
CA ILE A 37 -2.47 -3.52 -15.33
C ILE A 37 -2.50 -4.10 -13.91
N ALA A 38 -3.60 -3.86 -13.18
CA ALA A 38 -3.77 -4.43 -11.85
C ALA A 38 -3.73 -5.95 -11.88
N ARG A 39 -4.39 -6.57 -12.86
CA ARG A 39 -4.40 -8.03 -13.04
C ARG A 39 -3.04 -8.61 -13.40
N ARG A 40 -2.18 -7.85 -14.08
CA ARG A 40 -0.82 -8.29 -14.43
C ARG A 40 0.18 -8.16 -13.28
N PHE A 41 0.02 -7.14 -12.43
CA PHE A 41 1.03 -6.78 -11.43
C PHE A 41 0.72 -7.34 -10.04
N TYR A 42 -0.55 -7.57 -9.71
CA TYR A 42 -0.99 -7.95 -8.37
C TYR A 42 -1.68 -9.32 -8.39
N THR A 43 -0.90 -10.33 -8.72
CA THR A 43 -1.36 -11.75 -8.80
C THR A 43 -0.45 -12.69 -8.03
N HIS A 44 0.45 -12.15 -7.21
CA HIS A 44 1.36 -12.99 -6.44
C HIS A 44 0.60 -13.77 -5.37
N GLU A 45 1.04 -14.98 -5.09
CA GLU A 45 0.39 -15.89 -4.13
C GLU A 45 0.34 -15.34 -2.69
N SER A 46 1.24 -14.40 -2.34
CA SER A 46 1.23 -13.71 -1.04
C SER A 46 0.21 -12.56 -0.95
N ASP A 47 -0.30 -12.04 -2.07
CA ASP A 47 -1.19 -10.86 -2.07
C ASP A 47 -2.45 -11.05 -1.22
N PRO A 48 -3.14 -12.22 -1.24
CA PRO A 48 -4.29 -12.44 -0.37
C PRO A 48 -3.95 -12.36 1.12
N ALA A 49 -2.77 -12.83 1.52
CA ALA A 49 -2.32 -12.76 2.92
C ALA A 49 -2.04 -11.31 3.35
N VAL A 50 -1.40 -10.52 2.50
CA VAL A 50 -1.19 -9.08 2.73
C VAL A 50 -2.52 -8.36 2.91
N LEU A 51 -3.47 -8.59 1.99
CA LEU A 51 -4.81 -7.96 2.06
C LEU A 51 -5.57 -8.35 3.34
N ALA A 52 -5.49 -9.61 3.75
CA ALA A 52 -6.11 -10.07 4.99
C ALA A 52 -5.52 -9.35 6.21
N ARG A 53 -4.19 -9.17 6.27
CA ARG A 53 -3.54 -8.44 7.37
C ARG A 53 -3.93 -6.96 7.42
N VAL A 54 -3.96 -6.30 6.26
CA VAL A 54 -4.44 -4.91 6.17
C VAL A 54 -5.87 -4.80 6.71
N GLY A 55 -6.77 -5.67 6.25
CA GLY A 55 -8.17 -5.69 6.70
C GLY A 55 -8.33 -5.98 8.20
N ASP A 56 -7.52 -6.89 8.76
CA ASP A 56 -7.57 -7.21 10.19
C ASP A 56 -7.17 -6.02 11.05
N ILE A 57 -6.09 -5.32 10.68
CA ILE A 57 -5.63 -4.12 11.39
C ILE A 57 -6.65 -2.99 11.25
N ALA A 58 -7.16 -2.77 10.04
CA ALA A 58 -8.17 -1.75 9.78
C ALA A 58 -9.41 -1.92 10.66
N ARG A 59 -9.95 -3.15 10.74
CA ARG A 59 -11.10 -3.47 11.61
C ARG A 59 -10.80 -3.23 13.09
N ARG A 60 -9.63 -3.66 13.58
CA ARG A 60 -9.24 -3.46 15.00
C ARG A 60 -9.07 -2.00 15.36
N ARG A 61 -8.57 -1.19 14.43
CA ARG A 61 -8.34 0.25 14.62
C ARG A 61 -9.57 1.10 14.31
N GLY A 62 -10.61 0.53 13.67
CA GLY A 62 -11.80 1.28 13.26
C GLY A 62 -11.51 2.29 12.13
N VAL A 63 -10.56 1.97 11.25
CA VAL A 63 -10.12 2.82 10.13
C VAL A 63 -10.26 2.09 8.80
N SER A 64 -10.09 2.80 7.67
CA SER A 64 -10.13 2.16 6.35
C SER A 64 -8.85 1.37 6.04
N ASN A 65 -8.96 0.39 5.15
CA ASN A 65 -7.79 -0.35 4.63
C ASN A 65 -6.78 0.60 3.97
N ALA A 66 -7.27 1.63 3.27
CA ALA A 66 -6.44 2.63 2.63
C ALA A 66 -5.58 3.39 3.65
N GLN A 67 -6.17 3.77 4.79
CA GLN A 67 -5.46 4.45 5.87
C GLN A 67 -4.34 3.56 6.44
N VAL A 68 -4.60 2.28 6.70
CA VAL A 68 -3.57 1.34 7.19
C VAL A 68 -2.43 1.18 6.19
N ALA A 69 -2.74 0.98 4.91
CA ALA A 69 -1.73 0.79 3.87
C ALA A 69 -0.85 2.04 3.68
N LEU A 70 -1.45 3.22 3.67
CA LEU A 70 -0.72 4.49 3.58
C LEU A 70 0.11 4.76 4.83
N ALA A 71 -0.42 4.50 6.01
CA ALA A 71 0.30 4.66 7.28
C ALA A 71 1.54 3.74 7.34
N TRP A 72 1.40 2.47 6.92
CA TRP A 72 2.52 1.54 6.82
C TRP A 72 3.62 2.06 5.88
N LEU A 73 3.23 2.55 4.71
CA LEU A 73 4.15 3.06 3.71
C LEU A 73 4.91 4.30 4.20
N MET A 74 4.20 5.26 4.81
CA MET A 74 4.79 6.50 5.33
C MET A 74 5.72 6.26 6.52
N GLN A 75 5.60 5.14 7.22
CA GLN A 75 6.50 4.77 8.31
C GLN A 75 7.73 3.96 7.85
N GLN A 76 7.89 3.73 6.53
CA GLN A 76 9.09 3.08 6.01
C GLN A 76 10.27 4.05 5.95
N PRO A 77 11.50 3.60 6.26
CA PRO A 77 12.69 4.43 6.15
C PRO A 77 12.86 5.00 4.73
N GLY A 78 13.15 6.29 4.65
CA GLY A 78 13.41 6.98 3.38
C GLY A 78 12.17 7.40 2.60
N VAL A 79 10.97 6.95 2.95
CA VAL A 79 9.73 7.41 2.33
C VAL A 79 9.38 8.80 2.87
N VAL A 80 9.27 9.77 1.96
CA VAL A 80 8.95 11.17 2.30
C VAL A 80 7.47 11.45 2.12
N ALA A 81 6.88 11.02 0.99
CA ALA A 81 5.46 11.19 0.73
C ALA A 81 5.01 10.22 -0.37
N PRO A 82 3.87 9.52 -0.22
CA PRO A 82 3.28 8.72 -1.29
C PRO A 82 2.58 9.60 -2.33
N LEU A 83 2.64 9.20 -3.61
CA LEU A 83 1.89 9.83 -4.70
C LEU A 83 0.53 9.15 -4.83
N ILE A 84 -0.51 9.79 -4.33
CA ILE A 84 -1.88 9.27 -4.38
C ILE A 84 -2.63 9.75 -5.61
N GLY A 85 -3.58 8.92 -6.11
CA GLY A 85 -4.60 9.30 -7.08
C GLY A 85 -5.98 9.24 -6.45
N ALA A 86 -6.67 10.37 -6.35
CA ALA A 86 -8.01 10.46 -5.79
C ALA A 86 -9.04 10.71 -6.89
N THR A 87 -10.10 9.90 -6.93
CA THR A 87 -11.24 10.07 -7.85
C THR A 87 -12.54 10.41 -7.12
N LYS A 88 -12.50 10.41 -5.78
CA LYS A 88 -13.63 10.77 -4.90
C LYS A 88 -13.11 11.57 -3.72
N PRO A 89 -13.92 12.51 -3.15
CA PRO A 89 -13.50 13.33 -2.02
C PRO A 89 -12.98 12.51 -0.84
N HIS A 90 -13.69 11.45 -0.43
CA HIS A 90 -13.29 10.62 0.71
C HIS A 90 -11.92 9.91 0.55
N HIS A 91 -11.40 9.76 -0.68
CA HIS A 91 -10.04 9.26 -0.88
C HIS A 91 -8.99 10.24 -0.34
N ILE A 92 -9.28 11.55 -0.43
CA ILE A 92 -8.41 12.60 0.13
C ILE A 92 -8.53 12.60 1.64
N ASP A 93 -9.75 12.49 2.17
CA ASP A 93 -9.99 12.45 3.62
C ASP A 93 -9.26 11.25 4.26
N ASP A 94 -9.35 10.06 3.65
CA ASP A 94 -8.63 8.86 4.07
C ASP A 94 -7.10 9.06 4.04
N ALA A 95 -6.59 9.70 2.98
CA ALA A 95 -5.16 9.94 2.85
C ALA A 95 -4.64 10.94 3.89
N CYS A 96 -5.40 11.99 4.18
CA CYS A 96 -5.08 12.94 5.24
C CYS A 96 -5.10 12.28 6.61
N ALA A 97 -6.13 11.50 6.92
CA ALA A 97 -6.25 10.79 8.19
C ALA A 97 -5.13 9.74 8.40
N ALA A 98 -4.59 9.17 7.31
CA ALA A 98 -3.48 8.23 7.39
C ALA A 98 -2.18 8.86 7.89
N VAL A 99 -2.00 10.18 7.76
CA VAL A 99 -0.78 10.91 8.24
C VAL A 99 -0.64 10.80 9.75
N ASP A 100 -1.75 10.88 10.46
CA ASP A 100 -1.77 10.84 11.93
C ASP A 100 -1.87 9.41 12.49
N LEU A 101 -2.16 8.42 11.63
CA LEU A 101 -2.27 7.02 12.03
C LEU A 101 -0.89 6.41 12.28
N LYS A 102 -0.57 6.15 13.54
CA LYS A 102 0.66 5.46 13.92
C LYS A 102 0.38 3.98 14.17
N LEU A 103 0.96 3.14 13.33
CA LEU A 103 1.00 1.69 13.52
C LEU A 103 2.09 1.35 14.52
N ASP A 104 1.81 0.43 15.44
CA ASP A 104 2.82 -0.05 16.38
C ASP A 104 3.79 -1.05 15.71
N ALA A 105 4.86 -1.42 16.43
CA ALA A 105 5.90 -2.30 15.90
C ALA A 105 5.37 -3.70 15.54
N GLU A 106 4.37 -4.20 16.26
CA GLU A 106 3.76 -5.50 15.97
C GLU A 106 2.92 -5.43 14.69
N GLU A 107 2.13 -4.39 14.52
CA GLU A 107 1.33 -4.15 13.30
C GLU A 107 2.22 -3.98 12.08
N MET A 108 3.28 -3.17 12.19
CA MET A 108 4.28 -2.99 11.13
C MET A 108 4.90 -4.33 10.74
N LYS A 109 5.33 -5.13 11.73
CA LYS A 109 5.90 -6.46 11.50
C LYS A 109 4.89 -7.40 10.84
N ARG A 110 3.64 -7.46 11.32
CA ARG A 110 2.59 -8.34 10.77
C ARG A 110 2.28 -8.04 9.31
N LEU A 111 2.31 -6.77 8.90
CA LEU A 111 2.12 -6.36 7.50
C LEU A 111 3.34 -6.77 6.65
N THR A 112 4.54 -6.54 7.15
CA THR A 112 5.78 -6.87 6.44
C THR A 112 5.96 -8.39 6.27
N ASP A 113 5.72 -9.18 7.31
CA ASP A 113 5.89 -10.63 7.29
C ASP A 113 4.91 -11.35 6.31
N ALA A 114 3.81 -10.70 5.98
CA ALA A 114 2.86 -11.25 5.01
C ALA A 114 3.34 -11.13 3.55
N TYR A 115 4.29 -10.24 3.28
CA TYR A 115 4.81 -10.01 1.94
C TYR A 115 5.96 -10.95 1.62
N GLN A 116 5.92 -11.54 0.43
CA GLN A 116 7.02 -12.32 -0.12
C GLN A 116 7.68 -11.56 -1.28
N PRO A 117 9.02 -11.30 -1.21
CA PRO A 117 9.72 -10.67 -2.32
C PRO A 117 9.60 -11.47 -3.61
N HIS A 118 9.31 -10.79 -4.70
CA HIS A 118 9.20 -11.38 -6.03
C HIS A 118 9.90 -10.49 -7.07
N PRO A 119 10.21 -11.02 -8.26
CA PRO A 119 10.82 -10.23 -9.32
C PRO A 119 10.01 -8.99 -9.67
N VAL A 120 10.71 -7.92 -10.04
CA VAL A 120 10.06 -6.67 -10.49
C VAL A 120 9.23 -6.97 -11.73
N THR A 121 7.94 -6.62 -11.68
CA THR A 121 7.01 -6.75 -12.80
C THR A 121 6.96 -5.48 -13.65
N GLY A 122 6.54 -5.59 -14.92
CA GLY A 122 6.33 -4.44 -15.79
C GLY A 122 7.51 -4.06 -16.69
N HIS A 123 8.65 -4.76 -16.60
CA HIS A 123 9.82 -4.53 -17.45
C HIS A 123 10.05 -5.64 -18.50
N HIS A 124 9.05 -6.46 -18.78
CA HIS A 124 9.14 -7.42 -19.88
C HIS A 124 8.76 -6.72 -21.19
N GLN A 125 9.74 -6.60 -22.06
CA GLN A 125 9.55 -6.28 -23.48
C GLN A 125 8.89 -7.46 -24.18
#